data_e073c42ec5c138f2a7414d2c90cd86b8
#
_entry.id   e073c42ec5c138f2a7414d2c90cd86b8
#
_cell.length_a   1.000
_cell.length_b   1.000
_cell.length_c   1.000
_cell.angle_alpha   90.00
_cell.angle_beta   90.00
_cell.angle_gamma   90.00
#
_symmetry.space_group_name_H-M   'P 1'
#
loop_
_entity.id
_entity.type
_entity.pdbx_description
1 polymer ?
#
loop_
_entity_poly.entity_id
_entity_poly.type
_entity_poly.pdbx_seq_one_letter_code
_entity_poly.pdbx_strand_id
1 'polypeptide(L)'
;EQGEQIDACVVGEPTNPESIGDAIKIGRRGSISGTIYVTGIQGHAAYPHLADNPARGIVALTEALLKQPFDEGTADFQPTNLEVTSIDIGNSAFNVIPNKASARFNIRFNDTWTADSLKVEIERRLNEAANDPKLRPALGSGPRSPVEYTLKYEMRPSHVFLTQDEQLIASLSSAIQTVTNRRPDLSTGGGTSDARFIKDACPVVEFGLVGQTMHQIDERVAVADLDVLTDIYQQFIANFFDREPS
;
A
#
# COMPACT_ATOMS: atom_id res chain seq x y z
N GLU A 1 1.21 29.10 -6.80
CA GLU A 1 2.30 29.25 -7.80
C GLU A 1 2.95 30.63 -7.69
N GLN A 2 3.51 30.94 -6.50
CA GLN A 2 4.16 32.23 -6.24
C GLN A 2 5.68 32.19 -6.50
N GLY A 3 6.20 31.07 -7.03
CA GLY A 3 7.62 30.93 -7.38
C GLY A 3 8.56 30.80 -6.19
N GLU A 4 8.04 30.56 -5.00
CA GLU A 4 8.85 30.29 -3.82
C GLU A 4 9.48 28.90 -3.92
N GLN A 5 10.77 28.81 -3.57
CA GLN A 5 11.49 27.54 -3.45
C GLN A 5 11.41 27.07 -2.00
N ILE A 6 11.15 25.79 -1.82
CA ILE A 6 11.15 25.11 -0.53
C ILE A 6 12.39 24.20 -0.51
N ASP A 7 13.29 24.40 0.46
CA ASP A 7 14.54 23.64 0.53
C ASP A 7 14.32 22.22 1.05
N ALA A 8 13.46 22.04 2.04
CA ALA A 8 13.13 20.75 2.64
C ALA A 8 11.79 20.80 3.39
N CYS A 9 11.24 19.64 3.67
CA CYS A 9 10.02 19.46 4.46
C CYS A 9 10.15 18.33 5.48
N VAL A 10 9.66 18.57 6.69
CA VAL A 10 9.39 17.53 7.68
C VAL A 10 7.89 17.47 7.89
N VAL A 11 7.28 16.32 7.61
CA VAL A 11 5.84 16.07 7.85
C VAL A 11 5.67 15.46 9.23
N GLY A 12 4.82 16.05 10.06
CA GLY A 12 4.60 15.67 11.47
C GLY A 12 3.75 14.41 11.67
N GLU A 13 3.95 13.39 10.84
CA GLU A 13 3.25 12.09 10.97
C GLU A 13 3.73 11.32 12.20
N PRO A 14 2.87 10.54 12.87
CA PRO A 14 3.29 9.66 13.96
C PRO A 14 4.17 8.52 13.44
N THR A 15 5.48 8.71 13.53
CA THR A 15 6.47 7.77 12.96
C THR A 15 7.08 6.84 13.98
N ASN A 16 7.01 7.19 15.25
CA ASN A 16 7.70 6.49 16.31
C ASN A 16 6.83 5.34 16.87
N PRO A 17 7.31 4.09 16.90
CA PRO A 17 6.52 2.96 17.38
C PRO A 17 6.33 2.93 18.90
N GLU A 18 7.35 3.24 19.67
CA GLU A 18 7.31 3.11 21.15
C GLU A 18 7.71 4.41 21.87
N SER A 19 8.73 5.09 21.38
CA SER A 19 9.28 6.30 22.00
C SER A 19 9.68 7.33 20.98
N ILE A 20 9.60 8.60 21.33
CA ILE A 20 10.10 9.69 20.46
C ILE A 20 11.58 9.46 20.18
N GLY A 21 11.94 9.51 18.90
CA GLY A 21 13.29 9.29 18.41
C GLY A 21 13.59 7.89 17.91
N ASP A 22 12.62 6.98 17.88
CA ASP A 22 12.81 5.63 17.39
C ASP A 22 13.01 5.57 15.87
N ALA A 23 12.24 6.37 15.08
CA ALA A 23 12.29 6.24 13.63
C ALA A 23 11.98 7.55 12.88
N ILE A 24 12.75 7.77 11.80
CA ILE A 24 12.44 8.74 10.74
C ILE A 24 11.92 7.96 9.53
N LYS A 25 10.81 8.41 8.94
CA LYS A 25 10.36 7.86 7.67
C LYS A 25 10.98 8.65 6.52
N ILE A 26 11.87 8.00 5.79
CA ILE A 26 12.59 8.56 4.65
C ILE A 26 11.94 8.22 3.30
N GLY A 27 10.87 7.42 3.31
CA GLY A 27 10.13 7.01 2.11
C GLY A 27 8.86 6.28 2.45
N ARG A 28 8.05 6.06 1.43
CA ARG A 28 6.81 5.29 1.54
C ARG A 28 6.62 4.39 0.33
N ARG A 29 6.10 3.20 0.56
CA ARG A 29 5.66 2.31 -0.51
C ARG A 29 4.49 2.91 -1.26
N GLY A 30 4.38 2.57 -2.54
CA GLY A 30 3.20 2.87 -3.35
C GLY A 30 1.99 2.05 -2.93
N SER A 31 0.82 2.46 -3.43
CA SER A 31 -0.43 1.74 -3.16
C SER A 31 -1.34 1.73 -4.39
N ILE A 32 -1.87 0.55 -4.72
CA ILE A 32 -2.92 0.35 -5.72
C ILE A 32 -4.04 -0.46 -5.07
N SER A 33 -5.28 -0.02 -5.27
CA SER A 33 -6.49 -0.78 -4.93
C SER A 33 -7.26 -1.12 -6.19
N GLY A 34 -7.86 -2.28 -6.21
CA GLY A 34 -8.71 -2.69 -7.34
C GLY A 34 -9.81 -3.64 -6.93
N THR A 35 -10.79 -3.74 -7.83
CA THR A 35 -11.92 -4.66 -7.71
C THR A 35 -12.02 -5.50 -8.98
N ILE A 36 -12.02 -6.81 -8.80
CA ILE A 36 -12.29 -7.79 -9.85
C ILE A 36 -13.77 -8.11 -9.80
N TYR A 37 -14.44 -8.01 -10.94
CA TYR A 37 -15.82 -8.45 -11.12
C TYR A 37 -15.84 -9.63 -12.06
N VAL A 38 -16.51 -10.72 -11.68
CA VAL A 38 -16.72 -11.89 -12.54
C VAL A 38 -18.20 -12.01 -12.83
N THR A 39 -18.54 -12.18 -14.10
CA THR A 39 -19.91 -12.41 -14.56
C THR A 39 -20.04 -13.86 -15.01
N GLY A 40 -21.15 -14.49 -14.64
CA GLY A 40 -21.49 -15.84 -15.01
C GLY A 40 -22.96 -15.95 -15.42
N ILE A 41 -23.45 -17.19 -15.49
CA ILE A 41 -24.83 -17.51 -15.85
C ILE A 41 -25.50 -18.20 -14.65
N GLN A 42 -26.55 -17.58 -14.13
CA GLN A 42 -27.32 -18.13 -13.03
C GLN A 42 -28.04 -19.41 -13.45
N GLY A 43 -28.08 -20.38 -12.53
CA GLY A 43 -28.77 -21.63 -12.78
C GLY A 43 -29.00 -22.48 -11.53
N HIS A 44 -29.65 -23.62 -11.72
CA HIS A 44 -29.88 -24.56 -10.62
C HIS A 44 -28.61 -25.37 -10.35
N ALA A 45 -28.21 -25.49 -9.09
CA ALA A 45 -26.98 -26.20 -8.70
C ALA A 45 -26.95 -27.68 -9.11
N ALA A 46 -28.11 -28.32 -9.27
CA ALA A 46 -28.22 -29.70 -9.78
C ALA A 46 -27.98 -29.83 -11.29
N TYR A 47 -28.01 -28.70 -12.03
CA TYR A 47 -27.80 -28.67 -13.48
C TYR A 47 -26.67 -27.69 -13.86
N PRO A 48 -25.44 -27.91 -13.35
CA PRO A 48 -24.34 -26.98 -13.53
C PRO A 48 -23.92 -26.81 -15.01
N HIS A 49 -24.29 -27.74 -15.89
CA HIS A 49 -24.02 -27.65 -17.34
C HIS A 49 -24.88 -26.58 -18.06
N LEU A 50 -25.93 -26.08 -17.40
CA LEU A 50 -26.80 -24.98 -17.90
C LEU A 50 -26.43 -23.63 -17.29
N ALA A 51 -25.38 -23.57 -16.47
CA ALA A 51 -24.96 -22.38 -15.75
C ALA A 51 -23.46 -22.12 -15.94
N ASP A 52 -23.02 -20.93 -15.57
CA ASP A 52 -21.62 -20.57 -15.41
C ASP A 52 -21.42 -19.95 -14.02
N ASN A 53 -20.58 -20.57 -13.20
CA ASN A 53 -20.46 -20.20 -11.79
C ASN A 53 -19.32 -19.18 -11.57
N PRO A 54 -19.64 -17.91 -11.38
CA PRO A 54 -18.63 -16.87 -11.15
C PRO A 54 -17.88 -17.02 -9.82
N ALA A 55 -18.42 -17.77 -8.85
CA ALA A 55 -17.71 -18.06 -7.61
C ALA A 55 -16.42 -18.87 -7.86
N ARG A 56 -16.40 -19.75 -8.83
CA ARG A 56 -15.19 -20.48 -9.24
C ARG A 56 -14.18 -19.54 -9.91
N GLY A 57 -14.66 -18.66 -10.77
CA GLY A 57 -13.84 -17.68 -11.45
C GLY A 57 -13.14 -16.74 -10.47
N ILE A 58 -13.89 -16.18 -9.53
CA ILE A 58 -13.31 -15.21 -8.58
C ILE A 58 -12.27 -15.87 -7.65
N VAL A 59 -12.49 -17.10 -7.21
CA VAL A 59 -11.51 -17.85 -6.41
C VAL A 59 -10.23 -18.06 -7.18
N ALA A 60 -10.32 -18.51 -8.43
CA ALA A 60 -9.15 -18.75 -9.26
C ALA A 60 -8.36 -17.49 -9.60
N LEU A 61 -9.04 -16.40 -9.91
CA LEU A 61 -8.40 -15.11 -10.18
C LEU A 61 -7.70 -14.55 -8.94
N THR A 62 -8.31 -14.66 -7.77
CA THR A 62 -7.68 -14.24 -6.51
C THR A 62 -6.50 -15.12 -6.13
N GLU A 63 -6.61 -16.45 -6.30
CA GLU A 63 -5.50 -17.38 -6.10
C GLU A 63 -4.30 -17.03 -6.99
N ALA A 64 -4.53 -16.71 -8.26
CA ALA A 64 -3.47 -16.35 -9.20
C ALA A 64 -2.72 -15.09 -8.78
N LEU A 65 -3.38 -14.12 -8.14
CA LEU A 65 -2.72 -12.94 -7.60
C LEU A 65 -1.89 -13.24 -6.36
N LEU A 66 -2.33 -14.20 -5.52
CA LEU A 66 -1.69 -14.55 -4.25
C LEU A 66 -0.59 -15.60 -4.39
N LYS A 67 -0.61 -16.40 -5.46
CA LYS A 67 0.22 -17.62 -5.60
C LYS A 67 1.72 -17.35 -5.63
N GLN A 68 2.15 -16.24 -6.18
CA GLN A 68 3.55 -15.90 -6.34
C GLN A 68 3.82 -14.50 -5.79
N PRO A 69 4.94 -14.30 -5.07
CA PRO A 69 5.36 -12.97 -4.69
C PRO A 69 5.56 -12.08 -5.92
N PHE A 70 5.46 -10.78 -5.75
CA PHE A 70 5.75 -9.81 -6.81
C PHE A 70 7.25 -9.55 -6.93
N ASP A 71 7.95 -9.56 -5.79
CA ASP A 71 9.39 -9.35 -5.63
C ASP A 71 9.82 -9.79 -4.21
N GLU A 72 11.12 -9.71 -3.95
CA GLU A 72 11.73 -10.07 -2.67
C GLU A 72 12.07 -8.82 -1.81
N GLY A 73 11.66 -7.63 -2.24
CA GLY A 73 12.02 -6.37 -1.60
C GLY A 73 13.35 -5.80 -2.10
N THR A 74 13.75 -4.67 -1.51
CA THR A 74 15.02 -4.00 -1.81
C THR A 74 15.76 -3.68 -0.51
N ALA A 75 16.92 -3.02 -0.61
CA ALA A 75 17.64 -2.58 0.59
C ALA A 75 16.83 -1.60 1.45
N ASP A 76 15.98 -0.79 0.81
CA ASP A 76 15.22 0.28 1.46
C ASP A 76 13.75 -0.08 1.69
N PHE A 77 13.23 -1.08 0.98
CA PHE A 77 11.80 -1.42 1.01
C PHE A 77 11.53 -2.90 1.27
N GLN A 78 10.50 -3.16 2.03
CA GLN A 78 9.91 -4.49 2.17
C GLN A 78 9.38 -5.01 0.83
N PRO A 79 9.20 -6.33 0.66
CA PRO A 79 8.56 -6.91 -0.51
C PRO A 79 7.19 -6.30 -0.80
N THR A 80 6.86 -6.23 -2.08
CA THR A 80 5.51 -5.88 -2.52
C THR A 80 4.53 -6.95 -2.04
N ASN A 81 3.48 -6.52 -1.36
CA ASN A 81 2.44 -7.43 -0.86
C ASN A 81 1.06 -7.07 -1.40
N LEU A 82 0.27 -8.09 -1.68
CA LEU A 82 -1.12 -8.00 -2.06
C LEU A 82 -1.99 -8.64 -0.97
N GLU A 83 -3.04 -7.91 -0.58
CA GLU A 83 -4.07 -8.41 0.32
C GLU A 83 -5.43 -8.39 -0.37
N VAL A 84 -6.13 -9.53 -0.36
CA VAL A 84 -7.54 -9.60 -0.75
C VAL A 84 -8.37 -9.17 0.45
N THR A 85 -9.06 -8.04 0.32
CA THR A 85 -9.79 -7.41 1.44
C THR A 85 -11.27 -7.76 1.48
N SER A 86 -11.83 -8.30 0.39
CA SER A 86 -13.21 -8.77 0.32
C SER A 86 -13.37 -9.76 -0.82
N ILE A 87 -14.18 -10.79 -0.62
CA ILE A 87 -14.79 -11.62 -1.67
C ILE A 87 -16.29 -11.60 -1.42
N ASP A 88 -17.06 -11.12 -2.40
CA ASP A 88 -18.47 -10.93 -2.27
C ASP A 88 -19.23 -11.61 -3.42
N ILE A 89 -20.15 -12.48 -3.05
CA ILE A 89 -21.00 -13.23 -3.97
C ILE A 89 -22.46 -12.92 -3.71
N GLY A 90 -22.83 -12.60 -2.46
CA GLY A 90 -24.17 -12.15 -2.05
C GLY A 90 -25.28 -13.16 -2.29
N ASN A 91 -24.96 -14.47 -2.42
CA ASN A 91 -25.95 -15.52 -2.70
C ASN A 91 -26.43 -16.20 -1.42
N SER A 92 -27.71 -16.06 -1.11
CA SER A 92 -28.34 -16.68 0.06
C SER A 92 -29.00 -18.04 -0.20
N ALA A 93 -29.14 -18.44 -1.47
CA ALA A 93 -29.82 -19.69 -1.86
C ALA A 93 -28.81 -20.82 -2.11
N PHE A 94 -28.94 -21.93 -1.40
CA PHE A 94 -28.01 -23.06 -1.52
C PHE A 94 -28.12 -23.83 -2.86
N ASN A 95 -29.27 -23.79 -3.50
CA ASN A 95 -29.54 -24.51 -4.74
C ASN A 95 -29.47 -23.66 -6.01
N VAL A 96 -28.98 -22.40 -5.90
CA VAL A 96 -28.82 -21.49 -7.02
C VAL A 96 -27.35 -21.15 -7.23
N ILE A 97 -26.85 -21.31 -8.44
CA ILE A 97 -25.59 -20.78 -8.90
C ILE A 97 -25.78 -19.29 -9.17
N PRO A 98 -24.99 -18.37 -8.57
CA PRO A 98 -25.13 -16.93 -8.78
C PRO A 98 -24.71 -16.52 -10.20
N ASN A 99 -24.99 -15.26 -10.56
CA ASN A 99 -24.54 -14.71 -11.85
C ASN A 99 -23.44 -13.65 -11.72
N LYS A 100 -23.02 -13.30 -10.51
CA LYS A 100 -21.99 -12.30 -10.24
C LYS A 100 -21.17 -12.67 -9.02
N ALA A 101 -19.90 -12.32 -9.05
CA ALA A 101 -19.00 -12.35 -7.91
C ALA A 101 -18.01 -11.18 -8.02
N SER A 102 -17.49 -10.72 -6.90
CA SER A 102 -16.44 -9.70 -6.89
C SER A 102 -15.42 -9.93 -5.79
N ALA A 103 -14.21 -9.41 -6.00
CA ALA A 103 -13.17 -9.39 -4.99
C ALA A 103 -12.45 -8.05 -5.00
N ARG A 104 -12.14 -7.54 -3.82
CA ARG A 104 -11.35 -6.33 -3.64
C ARG A 104 -9.96 -6.69 -3.16
N PHE A 105 -8.97 -5.95 -3.64
CA PHE A 105 -7.60 -6.10 -3.19
C PHE A 105 -6.92 -4.75 -3.01
N ASN A 106 -5.89 -4.74 -2.17
CA ASN A 106 -4.93 -3.64 -2.05
C ASN A 106 -3.52 -4.19 -2.21
N ILE A 107 -2.68 -3.47 -2.93
CA ILE A 107 -1.26 -3.78 -3.09
C ILE A 107 -0.45 -2.64 -2.53
N ARG A 108 0.55 -2.98 -1.70
CA ARG A 108 1.62 -2.08 -1.27
C ARG A 108 2.89 -2.49 -2.00
N PHE A 109 3.43 -1.60 -2.84
CA PHE A 109 4.54 -1.91 -3.72
C PHE A 109 5.75 -1.03 -3.44
N ASN A 110 6.93 -1.60 -3.66
CA ASN A 110 8.22 -0.97 -3.47
C ASN A 110 8.72 -0.30 -4.77
N ASP A 111 9.95 0.17 -4.77
CA ASP A 111 10.57 0.93 -5.85
C ASP A 111 10.99 0.12 -7.07
N THR A 112 10.86 -1.23 -7.02
CA THR A 112 11.04 -2.08 -8.22
C THR A 112 9.88 -1.94 -9.20
N TRP A 113 8.76 -1.38 -8.75
CA TRP A 113 7.54 -1.23 -9.53
C TRP A 113 7.15 0.24 -9.71
N THR A 114 6.66 0.55 -10.89
CA THR A 114 5.78 1.70 -11.09
C THR A 114 4.32 1.25 -11.00
N ALA A 115 3.40 2.17 -10.76
CA ALA A 115 1.97 1.85 -10.78
C ALA A 115 1.55 1.19 -12.09
N ASP A 116 2.09 1.64 -13.22
CA ASP A 116 1.72 1.12 -14.54
C ASP A 116 2.35 -0.25 -14.82
N SER A 117 3.62 -0.48 -14.47
CA SER A 117 4.23 -1.81 -14.64
C SER A 117 3.56 -2.86 -13.76
N LEU A 118 3.15 -2.47 -12.54
CA LEU A 118 2.44 -3.36 -11.63
C LEU A 118 1.03 -3.70 -12.15
N LYS A 119 0.31 -2.75 -12.75
CA LYS A 119 -0.98 -3.04 -13.43
C LYS A 119 -0.83 -4.05 -14.55
N VAL A 120 0.21 -3.91 -15.37
CA VAL A 120 0.50 -4.87 -16.44
C VAL A 120 0.74 -6.28 -15.88
N GLU A 121 1.49 -6.41 -14.79
CA GLU A 121 1.73 -7.69 -14.14
C GLU A 121 0.45 -8.29 -13.53
N ILE A 122 -0.39 -7.47 -12.88
CA ILE A 122 -1.69 -7.89 -12.36
C ILE A 122 -2.57 -8.44 -13.50
N GLU A 123 -2.69 -7.68 -14.59
CA GLU A 123 -3.49 -8.09 -15.74
C GLU A 123 -2.94 -9.35 -16.40
N ARG A 124 -1.61 -9.50 -16.49
CA ARG A 124 -0.98 -10.74 -16.99
C ARG A 124 -1.40 -11.95 -16.15
N ARG A 125 -1.28 -11.87 -14.81
CA ARG A 125 -1.67 -12.98 -13.90
C ARG A 125 -3.15 -13.31 -14.01
N LEU A 126 -4.01 -12.30 -14.06
CA LEU A 126 -5.46 -12.50 -14.20
C LEU A 126 -5.82 -13.11 -15.56
N ASN A 127 -5.22 -12.65 -16.65
CA ASN A 127 -5.47 -13.18 -17.99
C ASN A 127 -4.98 -14.64 -18.13
N GLU A 128 -3.83 -14.98 -17.58
CA GLU A 128 -3.35 -16.37 -17.57
C GLU A 128 -4.31 -17.27 -16.79
N ALA A 129 -4.74 -16.86 -15.62
CA ALA A 129 -5.70 -17.63 -14.83
C ALA A 129 -7.07 -17.73 -15.50
N ALA A 130 -7.60 -16.63 -16.06
CA ALA A 130 -8.89 -16.65 -16.74
C ALA A 130 -8.92 -17.61 -17.94
N ASN A 131 -7.79 -17.84 -18.60
CA ASN A 131 -7.64 -18.72 -19.74
C ASN A 131 -7.21 -20.14 -19.37
N ASP A 132 -6.94 -20.46 -18.10
CA ASP A 132 -6.53 -21.80 -17.68
C ASP A 132 -7.66 -22.81 -17.95
N PRO A 133 -7.46 -23.80 -18.85
CA PRO A 133 -8.47 -24.80 -19.14
C PRO A 133 -8.81 -25.69 -17.93
N LYS A 134 -7.96 -25.75 -16.91
CA LYS A 134 -8.20 -26.51 -15.66
C LYS A 134 -9.28 -25.86 -14.78
N LEU A 135 -9.56 -24.58 -14.95
CA LEU A 135 -10.66 -23.91 -14.26
C LEU A 135 -12.04 -24.32 -14.78
N ARG A 136 -12.07 -24.95 -15.94
CA ARG A 136 -13.27 -25.52 -16.52
C ARG A 136 -13.59 -26.81 -15.79
N PRO A 137 -14.73 -26.92 -15.12
CA PRO A 137 -15.02 -28.13 -14.38
C PRO A 137 -15.10 -29.30 -15.31
N ALA A 138 -14.49 -30.42 -14.93
CA ALA A 138 -14.62 -31.72 -15.56
C ALA A 138 -16.05 -32.22 -15.63
N LEU A 139 -16.99 -31.54 -15.03
CA LEU A 139 -18.39 -31.89 -14.88
C LEU A 139 -19.32 -31.14 -15.85
N GLY A 140 -18.95 -31.09 -17.13
CA GLY A 140 -19.90 -30.81 -18.20
C GLY A 140 -20.66 -29.48 -18.10
N SER A 141 -20.25 -28.56 -17.29
CA SER A 141 -20.91 -27.27 -17.16
C SER A 141 -20.47 -26.35 -18.31
N GLY A 142 -21.39 -26.12 -19.18
CA GLY A 142 -21.43 -25.03 -20.15
C GLY A 142 -20.29 -24.82 -21.13
N PRO A 143 -20.52 -23.96 -22.09
CA PRO A 143 -19.48 -23.57 -23.04
C PRO A 143 -18.33 -22.86 -22.31
N ARG A 144 -17.24 -23.27 -22.63
CA ARG A 144 -15.94 -22.97 -22.14
C ARG A 144 -15.35 -21.72 -22.69
N SER A 145 -15.99 -20.60 -22.42
CA SER A 145 -15.39 -19.29 -22.51
C SER A 145 -14.31 -19.16 -21.43
N PRO A 146 -13.24 -18.43 -21.65
CA PRO A 146 -12.40 -17.98 -20.56
C PRO A 146 -13.28 -17.31 -19.49
N VAL A 147 -12.81 -17.29 -18.23
CA VAL A 147 -13.53 -16.58 -17.17
C VAL A 147 -13.72 -15.12 -17.60
N GLU A 148 -14.95 -14.68 -17.76
CA GLU A 148 -15.26 -13.30 -18.08
C GLU A 148 -15.12 -12.45 -16.84
N TYR A 149 -14.17 -11.53 -16.85
CA TYR A 149 -13.95 -10.61 -15.75
C TYR A 149 -13.73 -9.18 -16.23
N THR A 150 -13.97 -8.25 -15.31
CA THR A 150 -13.61 -6.84 -15.45
C THR A 150 -12.79 -6.43 -14.25
N LEU A 151 -11.63 -5.81 -14.49
CA LEU A 151 -10.80 -5.21 -13.46
C LEU A 151 -11.03 -3.70 -13.44
N LYS A 152 -11.33 -3.15 -12.27
CA LYS A 152 -11.41 -1.70 -12.04
C LYS A 152 -10.44 -1.32 -10.95
N TYR A 153 -9.58 -0.35 -11.23
CA TYR A 153 -8.74 0.28 -10.22
C TYR A 153 -9.53 1.38 -9.52
N GLU A 154 -9.52 1.32 -8.19
CA GLU A 154 -10.11 2.34 -7.34
C GLU A 154 -9.12 3.48 -7.19
N MET A 155 -9.55 4.71 -7.07
CA MET A 155 -8.73 5.88 -6.79
C MET A 155 -7.44 6.00 -7.66
N ARG A 156 -6.75 7.13 -7.55
CA ARG A 156 -5.41 7.29 -8.13
C ARG A 156 -4.39 6.52 -7.28
N PRO A 157 -3.48 5.77 -7.90
CA PRO A 157 -2.42 5.08 -7.16
C PRO A 157 -1.54 6.10 -6.42
N SER A 158 -1.04 5.70 -5.25
CA SER A 158 0.04 6.43 -4.60
C SER A 158 1.36 5.93 -5.14
N HIS A 159 2.26 6.84 -5.50
CA HIS A 159 3.59 6.49 -5.97
C HIS A 159 4.54 6.21 -4.80
N VAL A 160 5.51 5.35 -5.05
CA VAL A 160 6.65 5.15 -4.17
C VAL A 160 7.48 6.43 -4.14
N PHE A 161 8.08 6.73 -3.01
CA PHE A 161 9.17 7.70 -2.93
C PHE A 161 10.20 7.28 -1.88
N LEU A 162 11.43 7.73 -2.09
CA LEU A 162 12.55 7.61 -1.18
C LEU A 162 13.31 8.93 -1.20
N THR A 163 13.49 9.54 -0.05
CA THR A 163 14.31 10.73 0.12
C THR A 163 15.76 10.30 0.31
N GLN A 164 16.64 10.80 -0.54
CA GLN A 164 18.10 10.56 -0.50
C GLN A 164 18.88 11.83 -0.10
N ASP A 165 18.20 12.85 0.40
CA ASP A 165 18.85 14.08 0.87
C ASP A 165 19.58 13.82 2.20
N GLU A 166 20.91 13.66 2.09
CA GLU A 166 21.77 13.35 3.23
C GLU A 166 21.78 14.47 4.26
N GLN A 167 21.67 15.73 3.83
CA GLN A 167 21.67 16.88 4.74
C GLN A 167 20.40 16.88 5.61
N LEU A 168 19.23 16.72 5.01
CA LEU A 168 17.97 16.67 5.72
C LEU A 168 17.95 15.52 6.72
N ILE A 169 18.32 14.31 6.29
CA ILE A 169 18.34 13.11 7.13
C ILE A 169 19.35 13.25 8.28
N ALA A 170 20.55 13.71 8.00
CA ALA A 170 21.61 13.86 9.00
C ALA A 170 21.27 14.95 10.02
N SER A 171 20.72 16.09 9.57
CA SER A 171 20.34 17.20 10.46
C SER A 171 19.24 16.78 11.43
N LEU A 172 18.22 16.06 10.96
CA LEU A 172 17.14 15.55 11.80
C LEU A 172 17.64 14.43 12.73
N SER A 173 18.42 13.48 12.22
CA SER A 173 19.00 12.41 13.04
C SER A 173 19.89 12.95 14.17
N SER A 174 20.70 13.97 13.88
CA SER A 174 21.55 14.62 14.88
C SER A 174 20.72 15.35 15.94
N ALA A 175 19.63 16.03 15.55
CA ALA A 175 18.74 16.69 16.48
C ALA A 175 18.07 15.68 17.43
N ILE A 176 17.56 14.57 16.88
CA ILE A 176 16.96 13.48 17.67
C ILE A 176 17.98 12.93 18.67
N GLN A 177 19.20 12.63 18.21
CA GLN A 177 20.24 12.09 19.08
C GLN A 177 20.65 13.07 20.17
N THR A 178 20.71 14.35 19.87
CA THR A 178 21.06 15.40 20.86
C THR A 178 20.00 15.48 21.98
N VAL A 179 18.72 15.46 21.61
CA VAL A 179 17.63 15.65 22.57
C VAL A 179 17.28 14.37 23.32
N THR A 180 17.28 13.22 22.63
CA THR A 180 16.76 11.96 23.20
C THR A 180 17.86 10.95 23.56
N ASN A 181 19.09 11.19 23.15
CA ASN A 181 20.21 10.26 23.19
C ASN A 181 19.93 8.95 22.42
N ARG A 182 19.02 8.97 21.44
CA ARG A 182 18.65 7.84 20.59
C ARG A 182 19.14 8.08 19.16
N ARG A 183 19.52 7.00 18.49
CA ARG A 183 19.78 7.03 17.04
C ARG A 183 18.55 6.50 16.33
N PRO A 184 17.84 7.30 15.53
CA PRO A 184 16.65 6.86 14.87
C PRO A 184 16.93 5.84 13.77
N ASP A 185 16.04 4.86 13.61
CA ASP A 185 16.03 3.98 12.44
C ASP A 185 15.48 4.75 11.23
N LEU A 186 16.12 4.58 10.07
CA LEU A 186 15.59 5.09 8.80
C LEU A 186 14.64 4.03 8.21
N SER A 187 13.40 4.42 7.95
CA SER A 187 12.36 3.46 7.60
C SER A 187 11.49 3.94 6.44
N THR A 188 11.00 3.00 5.64
CA THR A 188 10.03 3.21 4.55
C THR A 188 8.69 2.51 4.80
N GLY A 189 8.55 1.90 5.97
CA GLY A 189 7.34 1.17 6.36
C GLY A 189 6.15 2.06 6.71
N GLY A 190 4.96 1.48 6.76
CA GLY A 190 3.72 2.13 7.16
C GLY A 190 2.77 2.45 6.00
N GLY A 191 1.74 3.24 6.31
CA GLY A 191 0.72 3.68 5.35
C GLY A 191 1.18 4.79 4.41
N THR A 192 0.26 5.35 3.66
CA THR A 192 0.49 6.56 2.84
C THR A 192 0.35 7.81 3.71
N SER A 193 1.06 8.88 3.35
CA SER A 193 1.02 10.19 4.02
C SER A 193 0.98 11.33 3.01
N ASP A 194 0.88 12.55 3.49
CA ASP A 194 0.90 13.76 2.66
C ASP A 194 2.29 14.05 2.07
N ALA A 195 3.37 13.43 2.59
CA ALA A 195 4.70 13.49 2.00
C ALA A 195 4.70 13.08 0.51
N ARG A 196 3.80 12.19 0.09
CA ARG A 196 3.61 11.80 -1.32
C ARG A 196 3.29 12.94 -2.28
N PHE A 197 2.72 14.04 -1.78
CA PHE A 197 2.41 15.23 -2.58
C PHE A 197 3.53 16.25 -2.56
N ILE A 198 4.36 16.22 -1.51
CA ILE A 198 5.43 17.18 -1.26
C ILE A 198 6.72 16.76 -1.96
N LYS A 199 6.97 15.46 -2.08
CA LYS A 199 8.18 14.85 -2.66
C LYS A 199 8.58 15.37 -4.05
N ASP A 200 7.63 15.90 -4.81
CA ASP A 200 7.88 16.44 -6.15
C ASP A 200 8.27 17.94 -6.10
N ALA A 201 8.13 18.58 -4.92
CA ALA A 201 8.45 19.98 -4.71
C ALA A 201 9.76 20.18 -3.97
N CYS A 202 10.07 19.34 -2.98
CA CYS A 202 11.31 19.38 -2.20
C CYS A 202 11.62 18.03 -1.56
N PRO A 203 12.86 17.80 -1.07
CA PRO A 203 13.18 16.69 -0.20
C PRO A 203 12.24 16.65 1.02
N VAL A 204 11.72 15.47 1.35
CA VAL A 204 10.73 15.33 2.43
C VAL A 204 11.02 14.09 3.27
N VAL A 205 10.97 14.25 4.58
CA VAL A 205 10.96 13.15 5.55
C VAL A 205 9.76 13.29 6.47
N GLU A 206 9.44 12.23 7.18
CA GLU A 206 8.37 12.27 8.17
C GLU A 206 8.93 11.94 9.54
N PHE A 207 8.56 12.74 10.52
CA PHE A 207 8.92 12.54 11.92
C PHE A 207 7.91 13.24 12.81
N GLY A 208 7.38 12.55 13.83
CA GLY A 208 6.42 13.14 14.75
C GLY A 208 6.24 12.30 16.01
N LEU A 209 5.03 12.23 16.49
CA LEU A 209 4.68 11.62 17.77
C LEU A 209 4.73 10.08 17.73
N VAL A 210 4.52 9.46 18.89
CA VAL A 210 4.34 8.02 19.03
C VAL A 210 2.96 7.61 18.53
N GLY A 211 2.91 6.59 17.65
CA GLY A 211 1.68 6.19 16.94
C GLY A 211 0.92 5.00 17.53
N GLN A 212 1.19 4.60 18.78
CA GLN A 212 0.63 3.36 19.38
C GLN A 212 -0.89 3.30 19.42
N THR A 213 -1.56 4.43 19.56
CA THR A 213 -3.03 4.49 19.64
C THR A 213 -3.67 5.11 18.40
N MET A 214 -2.90 5.26 17.33
CA MET A 214 -3.37 5.84 16.08
C MET A 214 -4.58 5.06 15.53
N HIS A 215 -5.66 5.78 15.16
CA HIS A 215 -6.93 5.26 14.68
C HIS A 215 -7.71 4.39 15.71
N GLN A 216 -7.33 4.41 16.98
CA GLN A 216 -8.09 3.74 18.05
C GLN A 216 -9.11 4.68 18.69
N ILE A 217 -10.10 4.10 19.36
CA ILE A 217 -10.97 4.85 20.26
C ILE A 217 -10.08 5.37 21.41
N ASP A 218 -10.25 6.62 21.80
CA ASP A 218 -9.41 7.31 22.80
C ASP A 218 -7.94 7.44 22.33
N GLU A 219 -7.73 7.76 21.07
CA GLU A 219 -6.42 8.13 20.53
C GLU A 219 -5.76 9.21 21.38
N ARG A 220 -4.51 8.97 21.78
CA ARG A 220 -3.79 9.83 22.72
C ARG A 220 -2.30 9.81 22.53
N VAL A 221 -1.64 10.83 23.03
CA VAL A 221 -0.18 10.93 23.16
C VAL A 221 0.20 11.36 24.58
N ALA A 222 1.41 11.07 25.00
CA ALA A 222 1.94 11.60 26.26
C ALA A 222 2.21 13.11 26.10
N VAL A 223 1.82 13.92 27.09
CA VAL A 223 2.07 15.38 27.04
C VAL A 223 3.58 15.68 27.00
N ALA A 224 4.39 14.90 27.71
CA ALA A 224 5.85 15.03 27.70
C ALA A 224 6.45 14.82 26.29
N ASP A 225 5.83 14.02 25.43
CA ASP A 225 6.30 13.80 24.07
C ASP A 225 6.15 15.06 23.20
N LEU A 226 5.19 15.94 23.50
CA LEU A 226 5.03 17.22 22.81
C LEU A 226 6.21 18.16 23.07
N ASP A 227 6.68 18.19 24.32
CA ASP A 227 7.84 19.00 24.71
C ASP A 227 9.10 18.49 24.02
N VAL A 228 9.34 17.17 24.10
CA VAL A 228 10.50 16.53 23.44
C VAL A 228 10.48 16.74 21.92
N LEU A 229 9.30 16.59 21.27
CA LEU A 229 9.18 16.82 19.82
C LEU A 229 9.48 18.29 19.46
N THR A 230 9.03 19.21 20.28
CA THR A 230 9.31 20.65 20.11
C THR A 230 10.81 20.94 20.17
N ASP A 231 11.51 20.36 21.18
CA ASP A 231 12.95 20.50 21.33
C ASP A 231 13.71 19.91 20.14
N ILE A 232 13.26 18.75 19.64
CA ILE A 232 13.85 18.12 18.45
C ILE A 232 13.68 19.01 17.22
N TYR A 233 12.48 19.56 16.97
CA TYR A 233 12.27 20.44 15.82
C TYR A 233 13.08 21.73 15.92
N GLN A 234 13.20 22.31 17.12
CA GLN A 234 14.04 23.47 17.33
C GLN A 234 15.52 23.19 17.04
N GLN A 235 16.02 22.06 17.56
CA GLN A 235 17.40 21.61 17.30
C GLN A 235 17.62 21.27 15.81
N PHE A 236 16.63 20.65 15.17
CA PHE A 236 16.68 20.35 13.73
C PHE A 236 16.82 21.63 12.89
N ILE A 237 16.02 22.64 13.16
CA ILE A 237 16.08 23.93 12.46
C ILE A 237 17.48 24.54 12.62
N ALA A 238 18.00 24.57 13.85
CA ALA A 238 19.38 25.04 14.08
C ALA A 238 20.40 24.24 13.26
N ASN A 239 20.39 22.91 13.35
CA ASN A 239 21.31 22.05 12.62
C ASN A 239 21.22 22.21 11.09
N PHE A 240 20.00 22.44 10.56
CA PHE A 240 19.76 22.50 9.12
C PHE A 240 20.31 23.82 8.52
N PHE A 241 20.18 24.94 9.24
CA PHE A 241 20.60 26.26 8.77
C PHE A 241 22.00 26.70 9.22
N ASP A 242 22.57 26.11 10.30
CA ASP A 242 23.90 26.48 10.80
C ASP A 242 25.08 25.87 10.01
N ARG A 243 24.81 25.06 8.96
CA ARG A 243 25.86 24.51 8.11
C ARG A 243 26.31 25.52 7.07
N GLU A 244 27.61 25.80 7.03
CA GLU A 244 28.21 26.53 5.92
C GLU A 244 27.87 25.85 4.60
N PRO A 245 27.50 26.60 3.56
CA PRO A 245 27.27 26.03 2.23
C PRO A 245 28.57 25.40 1.73
N SER A 246 28.50 24.09 1.43
CA SER A 246 29.58 23.32 0.85
C SER A 246 29.89 23.70 -0.59
#